data_2ce8e91afb191a362a3c1bae7b7ada56
#
_entry.id   2ce8e91afb191a362a3c1bae7b7ada56
#
_cell.length_a   1.000
_cell.length_b   1.000
_cell.length_c   1.000
_cell.angle_alpha   90.00
_cell.angle_beta   90.00
_cell.angle_gamma   90.00
#
_symmetry.space_group_name_H-M   'P 1'
#
loop_
_entity.id
_entity.type
_entity.pdbx_description
1 polymer ?
#
loop_
_entity_poly.entity_id
_entity_poly.type
_entity_poly.pdbx_seq_one_letter_code
_entity_poly.pdbx_strand_id
1 'polypeptide(L)' 'MKIVLMADNRKTELLVNFCIAYKPLLEKHQLISIYNTAILLKKSAGLDVSGLS' A
#
# COMPACT_ATOMS: atom_id res chain seq x y z
N MET A 1 -11.75 -7.66 4.94
CA MET A 1 -11.70 -6.32 5.57
C MET A 1 -11.04 -5.34 4.60
N LYS A 2 -11.50 -4.11 4.57
CA LYS A 2 -10.88 -3.06 3.75
C LYS A 2 -9.88 -2.27 4.58
N ILE A 3 -8.68 -2.10 4.06
CA ILE A 3 -7.64 -1.37 4.75
C ILE A 3 -7.22 -0.18 3.87
N VAL A 4 -7.26 1.02 4.43
CA VAL A 4 -6.79 2.22 3.74
C VAL A 4 -5.36 2.49 4.16
N LEU A 5 -4.46 2.54 3.18
CA LEU A 5 -3.05 2.79 3.41
C LEU A 5 -2.72 4.23 3.05
N MET A 6 -2.29 5.00 4.02
CA MET A 6 -1.98 6.42 3.83
C MET A 6 -0.66 6.78 4.49
N ALA A 7 0.08 7.63 3.84
CA ALA A 7 1.32 8.17 4.39
C ALA A 7 1.56 9.56 3.84
N ASP A 8 2.15 10.40 4.66
CA ASP A 8 2.68 11.69 4.28
C ASP A 8 3.81 11.47 3.27
N ASN A 9 4.04 12.42 2.35
CA ASN A 9 5.07 12.31 1.31
C ASN A 9 6.46 11.97 1.88
N ARG A 10 6.76 12.43 3.09
CA ARG A 10 8.03 12.17 3.72
C ARG A 10 8.13 10.77 4.33
N LYS A 11 7.00 10.07 4.44
CA LYS A 11 6.93 8.76 5.07
C LYS A 11 6.51 7.66 4.10
N THR A 12 6.48 7.97 2.81
CA THR A 12 6.08 6.98 1.80
C THR A 12 7.01 5.77 1.82
N GLU A 13 8.32 5.99 1.99
CA GLU A 13 9.28 4.89 2.05
C GLU A 13 9.02 3.98 3.25
N LEU A 14 8.65 4.57 4.38
CA LEU A 14 8.29 3.78 5.57
C LEU A 14 7.05 2.93 5.31
N LEU A 15 6.06 3.49 4.61
CA LEU A 15 4.86 2.75 4.25
C LEU A 15 5.19 1.58 3.32
N VAL A 16 6.05 1.80 2.33
CA VAL A 16 6.48 0.73 1.43
C VAL A 16 7.18 -0.38 2.20
N ASN A 17 8.10 -0.03 3.09
CA ASN A 17 8.82 -1.01 3.90
C ASN A 17 7.88 -1.80 4.80
N PHE A 18 6.91 -1.12 5.40
CA PHE A 18 5.88 -1.76 6.21
C PHE A 18 5.09 -2.77 5.38
N CYS A 19 4.67 -2.37 4.17
CA CYS A 19 3.90 -3.23 3.30
C CYS A 19 4.70 -4.45 2.84
N ILE A 20 5.99 -4.29 2.60
CA ILE A 20 6.85 -5.42 2.24
C ILE A 20 6.95 -6.39 3.41
N ALA A 21 7.16 -5.87 4.62
CA ALA A 21 7.31 -6.69 5.82
C ALA A 21 6.04 -7.48 6.16
N TYR A 22 4.88 -6.86 5.95
CA TYR A 22 3.60 -7.47 6.32
C TYR A 22 2.78 -7.94 5.12
N LYS A 23 3.43 -8.13 3.98
CA LYS A 23 2.75 -8.53 2.76
C LYS A 23 1.83 -9.75 2.91
N PRO A 24 2.27 -10.86 3.53
CA PRO A 24 1.40 -12.03 3.64
C PRO A 24 0.11 -11.75 4.41
N LEU A 25 0.17 -10.85 5.39
CA LEU A 25 -0.98 -10.45 6.17
C LEU A 25 -1.90 -9.52 5.38
N LEU A 26 -1.29 -8.54 4.69
CA LEU A 26 -2.04 -7.55 3.93
C LEU A 26 -2.75 -8.15 2.72
N GLU A 27 -2.17 -9.16 2.09
CA GLU A 27 -2.78 -9.82 0.93
C GLU A 27 -4.14 -10.45 1.22
N LYS A 28 -4.45 -10.67 2.48
CA LYS A 28 -5.73 -11.27 2.89
C LYS A 28 -6.88 -10.26 2.90
N HIS A 29 -6.59 -8.99 2.68
CA HIS A 29 -7.56 -7.92 2.79
C HIS A 29 -7.62 -7.10 1.51
N GLN A 30 -8.70 -6.31 1.35
CA GLN A 30 -8.79 -5.34 0.28
C GLN A 30 -8.00 -4.10 0.67
N LEU A 31 -7.05 -3.73 -0.16
CA LEU A 31 -6.18 -2.59 0.12
C LEU A 31 -6.56 -1.42 -0.77
N ILE A 32 -6.63 -0.24 -0.18
CA ILE A 32 -7.01 1.00 -0.86
C ILE A 32 -6.01 2.09 -0.48
N SER A 33 -5.60 2.89 -1.45
CA SER A 33 -4.73 4.02 -1.20
C SER A 33 -4.97 5.09 -2.24
N ILE A 34 -4.37 6.26 -2.09
CA ILE A 34 -4.41 7.26 -3.15
C ILE A 34 -3.70 6.69 -4.37
N TYR A 35 -4.08 7.17 -5.56
CA TYR A 35 -3.66 6.58 -6.84
C TYR A 35 -2.15 6.41 -6.96
N ASN A 36 -1.37 7.46 -6.69
CA ASN A 36 0.08 7.40 -6.83
C ASN A 36 0.73 6.40 -5.87
N THR A 37 0.22 6.36 -4.64
CA THR A 37 0.73 5.42 -3.64
C THR A 37 0.35 3.98 -4.01
N ALA A 38 -0.85 3.78 -4.54
CA ALA A 38 -1.27 2.45 -4.99
C ALA A 38 -0.35 1.91 -6.08
N ILE A 39 0.00 2.75 -7.06
CA ILE A 39 0.93 2.35 -8.11
C ILE A 39 2.29 1.98 -7.53
N LEU A 40 2.79 2.79 -6.59
CA LEU A 40 4.07 2.55 -5.95
C LEU A 40 4.07 1.22 -5.19
N LEU A 41 2.99 0.94 -4.45
CA LEU A 41 2.89 -0.31 -3.68
C LEU A 41 2.78 -1.54 -4.59
N LYS A 42 2.15 -1.40 -5.74
CA LYS A 42 2.11 -2.49 -6.72
C LYS A 42 3.51 -2.80 -7.24
N LYS A 43 4.29 -1.77 -7.54
CA LYS A 43 5.65 -1.94 -8.09
C LYS A 43 6.65 -2.38 -7.03
N SER A 44 6.59 -1.76 -5.85
CA SER A 44 7.63 -1.93 -4.84
C SER A 44 7.34 -3.06 -3.87
N ALA A 45 6.09 -3.31 -3.57
CA ALA A 45 5.70 -4.34 -2.60
C ALA A 45 4.96 -5.51 -3.24
N GLY A 46 4.58 -5.40 -4.51
CA GLY A 46 3.84 -6.46 -5.19
C GLY A 46 2.44 -6.68 -4.63
N LEU A 47 1.83 -5.64 -4.06
CA LEU A 47 0.50 -5.71 -3.49
C LEU A 47 -0.56 -5.21 -4.48
N ASP A 48 -1.72 -5.86 -4.47
CA ASP A 48 -2.85 -5.42 -5.28
C ASP A 48 -3.64 -4.37 -4.47
N VAL A 49 -3.39 -3.12 -4.78
CA VAL A 49 -3.98 -1.97 -4.06
C VAL A 49 -4.84 -1.16 -5.02
N SER A 50 -6.08 -0.89 -4.63
CA SER A 50 -6.97 -0.04 -5.41
C SER A 50 -6.59 1.43 -5.21
N GLY A 51 -6.49 2.16 -6.29
CA GLY A 51 -6.14 3.58 -6.24
C GLY A 51 -7.37 4.46 -6.26
N LEU A 52 -7.34 5.51 -5.43
CA LEU A 52 -8.36 6.55 -5.42
C LEU A 52 -7.79 7.81 -6.07
N SER A 53 -8.56 8.39 -6.96
CA SER A 53 -8.15 9.62 -7.63
C SER A 53 -8.68 10.85 -6.91
#